data_e6d31a6ff7360f48db2c4b5d27629377
#
_entry.id   e6d31a6ff7360f48db2c4b5d27629377
#
_cell.length_a   1.000
_cell.length_b   1.000
_cell.length_c   1.000
_cell.angle_alpha   90.00
_cell.angle_beta   90.00
_cell.angle_gamma   90.00
#
_symmetry.space_group_name_H-M   'P 1'
#
loop_
_entity.id
_entity.type
_entity.pdbx_description
1 polymer ?
#
loop_
_entity_poly.entity_id
_entity_poly.type
_entity_poly.pdbx_seq_one_letter_code
_entity_poly.pdbx_strand_id
1 'polypeptide(L)'
;MRRLLPPTVIAAALLGIAAPAGAVPIGAVVPATARGILTAPVSIVKTADLDFGLLSVTTAGTMVIDPNANSIVATGGVTQLGSLWHAAGFVGAAGGSSVVVLIKLPNQAVVLTRAGGTETMTVTSLTVQGQNKRALAAMESFSFRVGGTLNVGANQVEGTYLGTFDVQIQYP
;
A
#
# COMPACT_ATOMS: atom_id res chain seq x y z
N MET A 1 107.76 0.73 -57.44
CA MET A 1 107.34 1.48 -56.30
C MET A 1 105.74 1.69 -56.34
N ARG A 2 105.04 0.85 -55.63
CA ARG A 2 103.55 0.85 -55.68
C ARG A 2 103.06 1.59 -54.48
N ARG A 3 102.27 2.61 -54.70
CA ARG A 3 101.56 3.35 -53.65
C ARG A 3 100.19 2.68 -53.43
N LEU A 4 99.96 2.22 -52.28
CA LEU A 4 98.67 1.71 -51.81
C LEU A 4 97.81 2.89 -51.29
N LEU A 5 96.61 3.02 -51.78
CA LEU A 5 95.59 3.93 -51.26
C LEU A 5 94.86 3.20 -50.12
N PRO A 6 94.47 3.88 -49.06
CA PRO A 6 93.64 3.32 -48.01
C PRO A 6 92.13 3.27 -48.40
N PRO A 7 91.43 2.28 -47.92
CA PRO A 7 89.96 2.18 -48.17
C PRO A 7 89.17 3.14 -47.32
N THR A 8 88.30 3.86 -47.95
CA THR A 8 87.29 4.79 -47.35
C THR A 8 86.18 3.97 -46.68
N VAL A 9 86.10 4.06 -45.40
CA VAL A 9 84.95 3.46 -44.62
C VAL A 9 83.77 4.41 -44.69
N ILE A 10 82.71 3.98 -45.35
CA ILE A 10 81.39 4.68 -45.34
C ILE A 10 80.63 4.18 -44.12
N ALA A 11 80.50 5.05 -43.13
CA ALA A 11 79.61 4.80 -41.97
C ALA A 11 78.15 5.17 -42.37
N ALA A 12 77.31 4.14 -42.52
CA ALA A 12 75.86 4.35 -42.70
C ALA A 12 75.23 4.58 -41.34
N ALA A 13 74.74 5.79 -41.10
CA ALA A 13 73.94 6.13 -39.93
C ALA A 13 72.51 5.63 -40.12
N LEU A 14 72.09 4.58 -39.42
CA LEU A 14 70.70 4.19 -39.30
C LEU A 14 70.01 5.15 -38.34
N LEU A 15 69.17 6.05 -38.87
CA LEU A 15 68.18 6.78 -38.10
C LEU A 15 67.03 5.81 -37.75
N GLY A 16 67.02 5.29 -36.51
CA GLY A 16 65.89 4.56 -35.96
C GLY A 16 64.73 5.53 -35.70
N ILE A 17 63.66 5.40 -36.47
CA ILE A 17 62.39 6.10 -36.23
C ILE A 17 61.75 5.38 -35.01
N ALA A 18 61.85 5.98 -33.84
CA ALA A 18 61.06 5.55 -32.66
C ALA A 18 59.61 5.88 -32.90
N ALA A 19 58.74 4.86 -33.12
CA ALA A 19 57.30 5.02 -33.14
C ALA A 19 56.80 5.37 -31.71
N PRO A 20 55.94 6.36 -31.57
CA PRO A 20 55.36 6.63 -30.27
C PRO A 20 54.52 5.44 -29.84
N ALA A 21 54.86 4.85 -28.67
CA ALA A 21 54.04 3.84 -28.01
C ALA A 21 52.73 4.53 -27.60
N GLY A 22 51.67 4.31 -28.37
CA GLY A 22 50.34 4.76 -28.01
C GLY A 22 49.94 4.12 -26.68
N ALA A 23 49.81 4.93 -25.66
CA ALA A 23 49.24 4.45 -24.36
C ALA A 23 47.81 4.01 -24.63
N VAL A 24 47.55 2.71 -24.54
CA VAL A 24 46.20 2.17 -24.56
C VAL A 24 45.54 2.56 -23.22
N PRO A 25 44.47 3.33 -23.23
CA PRO A 25 43.80 3.65 -21.98
C PRO A 25 43.29 2.35 -21.36
N ILE A 26 43.79 1.99 -20.20
CA ILE A 26 43.30 0.88 -19.41
C ILE A 26 41.98 1.39 -18.78
N GLY A 27 40.87 1.12 -19.46
CA GLY A 27 39.54 1.34 -18.88
C GLY A 27 39.36 0.44 -17.66
N ALA A 28 39.34 1.02 -16.48
CA ALA A 28 38.97 0.29 -15.28
C ALA A 28 37.49 -0.10 -15.37
N VAL A 29 37.19 -1.37 -15.63
CA VAL A 29 35.85 -1.93 -15.59
C VAL A 29 35.58 -2.36 -14.15
N VAL A 30 34.71 -1.63 -13.45
CA VAL A 30 34.24 -1.99 -12.11
C VAL A 30 32.91 -2.71 -12.27
N PRO A 31 32.82 -4.00 -11.91
CA PRO A 31 31.54 -4.72 -11.97
C PRO A 31 30.56 -4.13 -10.95
N ALA A 32 29.38 -3.72 -11.40
CA ALA A 32 28.29 -3.31 -10.55
C ALA A 32 27.24 -4.43 -10.55
N THR A 33 26.75 -4.79 -9.35
CA THR A 33 25.70 -5.79 -9.19
C THR A 33 24.35 -5.08 -9.10
N ALA A 34 23.44 -5.35 -10.03
CA ALA A 34 22.04 -4.95 -9.94
C ALA A 34 21.25 -6.05 -9.23
N ARG A 35 20.49 -5.69 -8.19
CA ARG A 35 19.61 -6.60 -7.48
C ARG A 35 18.17 -6.08 -7.56
N GLY A 36 17.27 -6.88 -8.10
CA GLY A 36 15.83 -6.67 -8.04
C GLY A 36 15.20 -7.70 -7.10
N ILE A 37 14.29 -7.25 -6.23
CA ILE A 37 13.47 -8.14 -5.39
C ILE A 37 12.04 -8.02 -5.87
N LEU A 38 11.47 -9.11 -6.37
CA LEU A 38 10.06 -9.21 -6.72
C LEU A 38 9.32 -9.79 -5.50
N THR A 39 8.38 -9.02 -4.96
CA THR A 39 7.55 -9.47 -3.83
C THR A 39 6.13 -9.73 -4.34
N ALA A 40 5.54 -10.87 -3.98
CA ALA A 40 4.15 -11.15 -4.25
C ALA A 40 3.24 -10.14 -3.52
N PRO A 41 2.18 -9.62 -4.15
CA PRO A 41 1.28 -8.68 -3.51
C PRO A 41 0.56 -9.32 -2.32
N VAL A 42 0.26 -8.52 -1.31
CA VAL A 42 -0.64 -8.91 -0.22
C VAL A 42 -2.04 -9.04 -0.79
N SER A 43 -2.68 -10.15 -0.51
CA SER A 43 -4.10 -10.36 -0.84
C SER A 43 -4.99 -9.95 0.34
N ILE A 44 -6.18 -9.45 0.04
CA ILE A 44 -7.21 -9.11 1.02
C ILE A 44 -8.58 -9.59 0.50
N VAL A 45 -9.36 -10.16 1.38
CA VAL A 45 -10.73 -10.62 1.12
C VAL A 45 -11.64 -10.08 2.22
N LYS A 46 -12.79 -9.52 1.81
CA LYS A 46 -13.86 -9.14 2.72
C LYS A 46 -14.57 -10.41 3.20
N THR A 47 -14.77 -10.54 4.51
CA THR A 47 -15.47 -11.66 5.16
C THR A 47 -16.84 -11.25 5.71
N ALA A 48 -17.03 -9.97 6.04
CA ALA A 48 -18.29 -9.41 6.50
C ALA A 48 -18.41 -7.95 6.08
N ASP A 49 -19.63 -7.48 5.84
CA ASP A 49 -19.94 -6.07 5.61
C ASP A 49 -19.98 -5.29 6.94
N LEU A 50 -19.93 -3.95 6.89
CA LEU A 50 -20.23 -3.11 8.03
C LEU A 50 -21.75 -2.98 8.13
N ASP A 51 -22.34 -3.52 9.18
CA ASP A 51 -23.78 -3.52 9.39
C ASP A 51 -24.12 -2.91 10.74
N PHE A 52 -24.89 -1.82 10.74
CA PHE A 52 -25.37 -1.17 11.96
C PHE A 52 -26.63 -1.84 12.55
N GLY A 53 -27.18 -2.81 11.84
CA GLY A 53 -28.38 -3.53 12.27
C GLY A 53 -29.67 -2.70 12.12
N LEU A 54 -30.67 -3.09 12.88
CA LEU A 54 -31.96 -2.43 12.91
C LEU A 54 -31.97 -1.29 13.94
N LEU A 55 -32.41 -0.10 13.52
CA LEU A 55 -32.40 1.10 14.33
C LEU A 55 -33.82 1.69 14.44
N SER A 56 -34.13 2.29 15.59
CA SER A 56 -35.27 3.18 15.78
C SER A 56 -34.76 4.60 16.02
N VAL A 57 -35.41 5.58 15.47
CA VAL A 57 -35.00 6.99 15.52
C VAL A 57 -36.15 7.85 15.97
N THR A 58 -35.96 8.59 17.07
CA THR A 58 -36.94 9.59 17.57
C THR A 58 -36.44 11.02 17.31
N THR A 59 -35.17 11.26 17.48
CA THR A 59 -34.47 12.52 17.14
C THR A 59 -33.12 12.19 16.51
N ALA A 60 -32.45 13.20 15.95
CA ALA A 60 -31.11 12.99 15.38
C ALA A 60 -30.12 12.41 16.41
N GLY A 61 -29.23 11.59 15.93
CA GLY A 61 -28.20 10.95 16.77
C GLY A 61 -27.19 10.17 15.96
N THR A 62 -26.38 9.41 16.65
CA THR A 62 -25.33 8.59 16.02
C THR A 62 -25.35 7.16 16.55
N MET A 63 -24.85 6.26 15.72
CA MET A 63 -24.56 4.88 16.08
C MET A 63 -23.08 4.59 15.79
N VAL A 64 -22.32 4.21 16.80
CA VAL A 64 -20.89 3.95 16.70
C VAL A 64 -20.61 2.47 16.86
N ILE A 65 -19.95 1.85 15.89
CA ILE A 65 -19.37 0.51 16.00
C ILE A 65 -17.88 0.65 16.26
N ASP A 66 -17.41 0.22 17.43
CA ASP A 66 -16.01 0.14 17.78
C ASP A 66 -15.46 -1.26 17.39
N PRO A 67 -14.55 -1.33 16.39
CA PRO A 67 -14.01 -2.60 15.96
C PRO A 67 -13.02 -3.21 16.98
N ASN A 68 -12.45 -2.42 17.90
CA ASN A 68 -11.54 -2.90 18.94
C ASN A 68 -12.30 -3.57 20.08
N ALA A 69 -13.27 -2.85 20.64
CA ALA A 69 -14.10 -3.36 21.73
C ALA A 69 -15.15 -4.37 21.24
N ASN A 70 -15.40 -4.43 19.93
CA ASN A 70 -16.50 -5.17 19.32
C ASN A 70 -17.83 -4.81 20.00
N SER A 71 -18.10 -3.52 20.07
CA SER A 71 -19.27 -2.95 20.73
C SER A 71 -19.97 -1.95 19.83
N ILE A 72 -21.25 -1.72 20.12
CA ILE A 72 -22.05 -0.70 19.48
C ILE A 72 -22.59 0.25 20.57
N VAL A 73 -22.56 1.56 20.25
CA VAL A 73 -23.06 2.61 21.14
C VAL A 73 -23.95 3.55 20.36
N ALA A 74 -25.17 3.74 20.83
CA ALA A 74 -26.11 4.72 20.30
C ALA A 74 -26.07 6.00 21.13
N THR A 75 -26.25 7.16 20.47
CA THR A 75 -26.38 8.46 21.11
C THR A 75 -27.55 9.26 20.50
N GLY A 76 -27.99 10.29 21.21
CA GLY A 76 -29.17 11.07 20.80
C GLY A 76 -30.44 10.26 20.86
N GLY A 77 -31.31 10.46 19.87
CA GLY A 77 -32.57 9.72 19.78
C GLY A 77 -32.53 8.44 18.96
N VAL A 78 -31.33 7.90 18.75
CA VAL A 78 -31.14 6.63 18.04
C VAL A 78 -31.10 5.49 19.05
N THR A 79 -31.85 4.44 18.79
CA THR A 79 -31.87 3.21 19.59
C THR A 79 -31.63 2.00 18.71
N GLN A 80 -30.74 1.13 19.12
CA GLN A 80 -30.51 -0.14 18.45
C GLN A 80 -31.63 -1.14 18.81
N LEU A 81 -32.14 -1.82 17.80
CA LEU A 81 -33.13 -2.89 17.94
C LEU A 81 -32.49 -4.23 17.55
N GLY A 82 -32.40 -5.16 18.50
CA GLY A 82 -31.81 -6.48 18.28
C GLY A 82 -30.30 -6.50 18.32
N SER A 83 -29.69 -7.57 17.79
CA SER A 83 -28.25 -7.87 17.89
C SER A 83 -27.56 -8.16 16.55
N LEU A 84 -28.18 -7.81 15.44
CA LEU A 84 -27.69 -8.17 14.09
C LEU A 84 -26.62 -7.21 13.55
N TRP A 85 -26.03 -6.34 14.37
CA TRP A 85 -24.96 -5.45 13.98
C TRP A 85 -23.61 -6.16 13.97
N HIS A 86 -22.71 -5.72 13.10
CA HIS A 86 -21.31 -6.16 13.13
C HIS A 86 -20.38 -5.20 12.39
N ALA A 87 -19.14 -5.16 12.83
CA ALA A 87 -18.08 -4.47 12.12
C ALA A 87 -17.75 -5.19 10.81
N ALA A 88 -17.29 -4.48 9.79
CA ALA A 88 -16.79 -5.09 8.57
C ALA A 88 -15.58 -5.96 8.89
N GLY A 89 -15.52 -7.17 8.33
CA GLY A 89 -14.44 -8.12 8.53
C GLY A 89 -13.58 -8.28 7.28
N PHE A 90 -12.27 -8.38 7.49
CA PHE A 90 -11.30 -8.60 6.42
C PHE A 90 -10.24 -9.61 6.87
N VAL A 91 -9.82 -10.43 5.92
CA VAL A 91 -8.70 -11.37 6.07
C VAL A 91 -7.74 -11.13 4.92
N GLY A 92 -6.46 -11.12 5.22
CA GLY A 92 -5.40 -10.99 4.24
C GLY A 92 -4.27 -11.98 4.49
N ALA A 93 -3.40 -12.13 3.50
CA ALA A 93 -2.20 -12.95 3.61
C ALA A 93 -1.01 -12.24 2.98
N ALA A 94 0.12 -12.26 3.67
CA ALA A 94 1.39 -11.82 3.12
C ALA A 94 1.93 -12.84 2.12
N GLY A 95 2.67 -12.36 1.12
CA GLY A 95 3.39 -13.21 0.19
C GLY A 95 4.61 -13.90 0.80
N GLY A 96 5.50 -14.44 -0.04
CA GLY A 96 6.67 -15.22 0.37
C GLY A 96 7.78 -14.44 1.10
N SER A 97 7.62 -13.15 1.36
CA SER A 97 8.60 -12.29 2.06
C SER A 97 7.93 -11.53 3.20
N SER A 98 8.71 -11.23 4.25
CA SER A 98 8.25 -10.31 5.31
C SER A 98 8.04 -8.92 4.74
N VAL A 99 6.91 -8.30 5.08
CA VAL A 99 6.50 -6.99 4.55
C VAL A 99 5.89 -6.11 5.65
N VAL A 100 6.00 -4.82 5.46
CA VAL A 100 5.21 -3.85 6.23
C VAL A 100 4.06 -3.39 5.35
N VAL A 101 2.86 -3.38 5.89
CA VAL A 101 1.66 -2.94 5.19
C VAL A 101 0.98 -1.80 5.93
N LEU A 102 0.30 -0.95 5.16
CA LEU A 102 -0.52 0.12 5.67
C LEU A 102 -1.96 -0.09 5.20
N ILE A 103 -2.89 -0.25 6.16
CA ILE A 103 -4.32 -0.33 5.89
C ILE A 103 -4.85 1.11 5.78
N LYS A 104 -5.42 1.44 4.63
CA LYS A 104 -6.02 2.75 4.38
C LYS A 104 -7.53 2.64 4.22
N LEU A 105 -8.23 3.52 4.91
CA LEU A 105 -9.66 3.74 4.80
C LEU A 105 -9.91 5.07 4.09
N PRO A 106 -11.09 5.27 3.48
CA PRO A 106 -11.46 6.56 2.92
C PRO A 106 -11.53 7.63 4.01
N ASN A 107 -11.02 8.82 3.71
CA ASN A 107 -11.10 9.99 4.58
C ASN A 107 -12.43 10.76 4.44
N GLN A 108 -13.20 10.45 3.40
CA GLN A 108 -14.50 11.06 3.13
C GLN A 108 -15.60 10.26 3.81
N ALA A 109 -16.70 10.94 4.15
CA ALA A 109 -17.89 10.29 4.62
C ALA A 109 -18.44 9.32 3.55
N VAL A 110 -18.81 8.13 3.96
CA VAL A 110 -19.49 7.15 3.12
C VAL A 110 -20.98 7.49 3.11
N VAL A 111 -21.52 7.75 1.94
CA VAL A 111 -22.94 8.03 1.78
C VAL A 111 -23.71 6.73 1.62
N LEU A 112 -24.69 6.51 2.47
CA LEU A 112 -25.67 5.43 2.35
C LEU A 112 -26.95 6.01 1.76
N THR A 113 -27.47 5.41 0.71
CA THR A 113 -28.71 5.82 0.04
C THR A 113 -29.81 4.81 0.32
N ARG A 114 -31.02 5.28 0.57
CA ARG A 114 -32.19 4.43 0.78
C ARG A 114 -32.53 3.63 -0.48
N ALA A 115 -32.70 2.34 -0.32
CA ALA A 115 -33.15 1.47 -1.40
C ALA A 115 -34.54 1.89 -1.88
N GLY A 116 -34.63 2.21 -3.17
CA GLY A 116 -35.88 2.70 -3.79
C GLY A 116 -36.23 4.17 -3.48
N GLY A 117 -35.28 4.97 -2.96
CA GLY A 117 -35.45 6.38 -2.65
C GLY A 117 -34.18 7.19 -2.90
N THR A 118 -34.22 8.46 -2.46
CA THR A 118 -33.09 9.41 -2.61
C THR A 118 -32.55 9.89 -1.26
N GLU A 119 -33.17 9.49 -0.18
CA GLU A 119 -32.77 9.87 1.17
C GLU A 119 -31.42 9.23 1.52
N THR A 120 -30.61 9.97 2.26
CA THR A 120 -29.25 9.52 2.58
C THR A 120 -28.96 9.58 4.07
N MET A 121 -28.05 8.73 4.51
CA MET A 121 -27.30 8.81 5.76
C MET A 121 -25.81 8.82 5.46
N THR A 122 -24.99 9.14 6.46
CA THR A 122 -23.54 9.13 6.28
C THR A 122 -22.86 8.30 7.35
N VAL A 123 -21.86 7.53 6.94
CA VAL A 123 -20.91 6.90 7.86
C VAL A 123 -19.63 7.73 7.85
N THR A 124 -19.22 8.17 9.02
CA THR A 124 -18.00 8.95 9.25
C THR A 124 -17.04 8.19 10.17
N SER A 125 -15.84 8.74 10.35
CA SER A 125 -14.87 8.24 11.33
C SER A 125 -14.65 6.72 11.24
N LEU A 126 -14.44 6.22 10.01
CA LEU A 126 -14.08 4.82 9.83
C LEU A 126 -12.78 4.51 10.57
N THR A 127 -12.77 3.43 11.36
CA THR A 127 -11.63 3.02 12.19
C THR A 127 -11.25 1.56 11.93
N VAL A 128 -9.95 1.29 11.95
CA VAL A 128 -9.40 -0.08 11.86
C VAL A 128 -9.17 -0.63 13.24
N GLN A 129 -9.45 -1.90 13.43
CA GLN A 129 -9.07 -2.63 14.64
C GLN A 129 -7.56 -2.66 14.81
N GLY A 130 -7.06 -2.21 15.97
CA GLY A 130 -5.63 -2.13 16.27
C GLY A 130 -4.92 -1.05 15.46
N GLN A 131 -3.70 -1.35 15.07
CA GLN A 131 -2.88 -0.41 14.28
C GLN A 131 -3.14 -0.59 12.78
N ASN A 132 -3.16 0.52 12.06
CA ASN A 132 -3.27 0.51 10.59
C ASN A 132 -1.96 0.11 9.90
N LYS A 133 -0.81 0.30 10.56
CA LYS A 133 0.50 -0.15 10.09
C LYS A 133 0.86 -1.47 10.75
N ARG A 134 1.15 -2.51 9.94
CA ARG A 134 1.44 -3.85 10.43
C ARG A 134 2.69 -4.41 9.77
N ALA A 135 3.58 -5.00 10.58
CA ALA A 135 4.67 -5.83 10.10
C ALA A 135 4.17 -7.28 10.04
N LEU A 136 4.29 -7.90 8.88
CA LEU A 136 3.85 -9.26 8.62
C LEU A 136 5.06 -10.12 8.29
N ALA A 137 5.15 -11.31 8.86
CA ALA A 137 6.13 -12.31 8.45
C ALA A 137 5.79 -12.88 7.06
N ALA A 138 6.74 -13.59 6.46
CA ALA A 138 6.48 -14.29 5.21
C ALA A 138 5.35 -15.30 5.39
N MET A 139 4.39 -15.31 4.46
CA MET A 139 3.22 -16.20 4.44
C MET A 139 2.26 -16.05 5.65
N GLU A 140 2.40 -14.96 6.42
CA GLU A 140 1.53 -14.68 7.55
C GLU A 140 0.14 -14.28 7.08
N SER A 141 -0.88 -14.92 7.68
CA SER A 141 -2.29 -14.52 7.57
C SER A 141 -2.62 -13.50 8.66
N PHE A 142 -3.36 -12.46 8.31
CA PHE A 142 -3.83 -11.47 9.27
C PHE A 142 -5.30 -11.16 9.05
N SER A 143 -5.96 -10.75 10.11
CA SER A 143 -7.35 -10.30 10.06
C SER A 143 -7.50 -8.96 10.75
N PHE A 144 -8.51 -8.20 10.35
CA PHE A 144 -8.88 -6.96 11.02
C PHE A 144 -10.35 -6.65 10.78
N ARG A 145 -10.88 -5.81 11.65
CA ARG A 145 -12.24 -5.27 11.53
C ARG A 145 -12.19 -3.78 11.26
N VAL A 146 -13.25 -3.29 10.62
CA VAL A 146 -13.48 -1.86 10.40
C VAL A 146 -14.83 -1.50 10.98
N GLY A 147 -14.83 -0.51 11.84
CA GLY A 147 -16.02 0.12 12.40
C GLY A 147 -16.18 1.56 11.91
N GLY A 148 -17.14 2.26 12.44
CA GLY A 148 -17.40 3.65 12.07
C GLY A 148 -18.59 4.24 12.79
N THR A 149 -18.88 5.50 12.48
CA THR A 149 -19.99 6.26 13.07
C THR A 149 -21.06 6.53 12.02
N LEU A 150 -22.24 5.93 12.17
CA LEU A 150 -23.42 6.26 11.38
C LEU A 150 -24.09 7.51 11.97
N ASN A 151 -24.30 8.51 11.13
CA ASN A 151 -25.04 9.71 11.48
C ASN A 151 -26.48 9.58 10.95
N VAL A 152 -27.43 9.69 11.85
CA VAL A 152 -28.85 9.55 11.54
C VAL A 152 -29.56 10.88 11.80
N GLY A 153 -30.24 11.41 10.78
CA GLY A 153 -30.99 12.64 10.87
C GLY A 153 -32.28 12.49 11.66
N ALA A 154 -32.83 13.61 12.17
CA ALA A 154 -34.18 13.64 12.65
C ALA A 154 -35.15 13.40 11.47
N ASN A 155 -36.24 12.68 11.69
CA ASN A 155 -37.24 12.34 10.66
C ASN A 155 -36.62 11.54 9.46
N GLN A 156 -35.60 10.77 9.71
CA GLN A 156 -35.04 9.90 8.68
C GLN A 156 -36.12 8.92 8.19
N VAL A 157 -36.31 8.85 6.89
CA VAL A 157 -37.34 7.98 6.28
C VAL A 157 -36.97 6.52 6.52
N GLU A 158 -37.95 5.72 6.89
CA GLU A 158 -37.76 4.27 7.09
C GLU A 158 -37.31 3.57 5.79
N GLY A 159 -36.51 2.55 5.94
CA GLY A 159 -36.01 1.75 4.83
C GLY A 159 -34.61 1.21 5.04
N THR A 160 -34.13 0.44 4.07
CA THR A 160 -32.76 -0.07 4.03
C THR A 160 -31.86 0.95 3.36
N TYR A 161 -30.75 1.31 4.02
CA TYR A 161 -29.76 2.25 3.51
C TYR A 161 -28.49 1.49 3.14
N LEU A 162 -28.02 1.67 1.91
CA LEU A 162 -26.88 0.94 1.36
C LEU A 162 -25.83 1.91 0.81
N GLY A 163 -24.58 1.60 0.99
CA GLY A 163 -23.43 2.32 0.45
C GLY A 163 -22.19 1.42 0.41
N THR A 164 -21.15 1.88 -0.25
CA THR A 164 -19.90 1.13 -0.36
C THR A 164 -18.71 1.98 0.03
N PHE A 165 -17.69 1.37 0.57
CA PHE A 165 -16.41 2.00 0.82
C PHE A 165 -15.26 1.04 0.50
N ASP A 166 -14.12 1.61 0.13
CA ASP A 166 -12.94 0.84 -0.23
C ASP A 166 -11.96 0.76 0.92
N VAL A 167 -11.42 -0.43 1.13
CA VAL A 167 -10.29 -0.69 2.03
C VAL A 167 -9.09 -1.02 1.19
N GLN A 168 -8.00 -0.28 1.36
CA GLN A 168 -6.77 -0.46 0.60
C GLN A 168 -5.64 -0.95 1.49
N ILE A 169 -4.84 -1.87 0.97
CA ILE A 169 -3.56 -2.26 1.55
C ILE A 169 -2.46 -1.66 0.68
N GLN A 170 -1.56 -0.91 1.31
CA GLN A 170 -0.41 -0.28 0.64
C GLN A 170 0.89 -0.71 1.32
N TYR A 171 1.95 -0.79 0.52
CA TYR A 171 3.31 -0.83 1.05
C TYR A 171 3.75 0.60 1.36
N PRO A 172 4.40 0.85 2.51
CA PRO A 172 4.91 2.16 2.88
C PRO A 172 6.13 2.58 2.04
#